data_37807c15eff501274ef714e56be112d8
#
_entry.id   37807c15eff501274ef714e56be112d8
#
_cell.length_a   1.000
_cell.length_b   1.000
_cell.length_c   1.000
_cell.angle_alpha   90.00
_cell.angle_beta   90.00
_cell.angle_gamma   90.00
#
_symmetry.space_group_name_H-M   'P 1'
#
loop_
_entity.id
_entity.type
_entity.pdbx_description
1 polymer ?
#
loop_
_entity_poly.entity_id
_entity_poly.type
_entity_poly.pdbx_seq_one_letter_code
_entity_poly.pdbx_strand_id
1 'polypeptide(L)'
;MKTKQDFKTFMSQLSETNATLDFFCDFDKISTNVADIAISLNTLNYLLGKRNLRKAVEDIWKRDKKVFEVLDILIATRKKDKKKFYNKKGEKLLVHSLFSSVDGVMEFLEGTGLDRVFINTEVNNLVDYVFGVETGLDTNARKNRSGKITEKLVANIFDSYEIKYKKQVSSATFPMISNVLGVDKKVFDFVIEKKNITYLIEVNFYSGGGSKLNETARSYTDIAPKINSVNGYRFIWITDGEGWLSAKNKLEEAFMTIPDVYNLTTINKFINSIK
;
A
#
# COMPACT_ATOMS: atom_id res chain seq x y z
N MET A 1 13.93 -34.35 -7.24
CA MET A 1 14.11 -33.24 -8.22
C MET A 1 12.74 -32.75 -8.67
N LYS A 2 12.55 -31.45 -8.81
CA LYS A 2 11.35 -30.90 -9.41
C LYS A 2 11.27 -31.22 -10.90
N THR A 3 10.06 -31.41 -11.40
CA THR A 3 9.79 -31.77 -12.80
C THR A 3 9.03 -30.63 -13.52
N LYS A 4 9.01 -30.70 -14.86
CA LYS A 4 8.15 -29.80 -15.65
C LYS A 4 6.65 -29.94 -15.30
N GLN A 5 6.24 -31.12 -14.85
CA GLN A 5 4.83 -31.34 -14.42
C GLN A 5 4.57 -30.65 -13.09
N ASP A 6 5.54 -30.62 -12.14
CA ASP A 6 5.43 -29.87 -10.89
C ASP A 6 5.30 -28.37 -11.18
N PHE A 7 6.05 -27.85 -12.16
CA PHE A 7 5.95 -26.46 -12.56
C PHE A 7 4.59 -26.15 -13.22
N LYS A 8 4.06 -27.01 -14.08
CA LYS A 8 2.71 -26.84 -14.64
C LYS A 8 1.65 -26.79 -13.54
N THR A 9 1.74 -27.67 -12.55
CA THR A 9 0.87 -27.67 -11.39
C THR A 9 0.99 -26.37 -10.58
N PHE A 10 2.23 -25.92 -10.33
CA PHE A 10 2.46 -24.64 -9.65
C PHE A 10 1.81 -23.48 -10.40
N MET A 11 1.97 -23.40 -11.71
CA MET A 11 1.39 -22.34 -12.55
C MET A 11 -0.15 -22.36 -12.58
N SER A 12 -0.76 -23.54 -12.55
CA SER A 12 -2.24 -23.65 -12.51
C SER A 12 -2.86 -23.29 -11.16
N GLN A 13 -2.04 -23.08 -10.15
CA GLN A 13 -2.44 -22.74 -8.79
C GLN A 13 -2.14 -21.27 -8.42
N LEU A 14 -1.69 -20.47 -9.40
CA LEU A 14 -1.46 -19.06 -9.16
C LEU A 14 -2.77 -18.35 -8.83
N SER A 15 -2.74 -17.51 -7.81
CA SER A 15 -3.90 -16.79 -7.31
C SER A 15 -4.13 -15.51 -8.10
N GLU A 16 -5.39 -15.21 -8.41
CA GLU A 16 -5.78 -13.93 -9.03
C GLU A 16 -5.56 -12.75 -8.08
N THR A 17 -5.65 -12.99 -6.78
CA THR A 17 -5.57 -11.96 -5.75
C THR A 17 -4.92 -12.46 -4.46
N ASN A 18 -4.26 -11.53 -3.76
CA ASN A 18 -3.81 -11.70 -2.38
C ASN A 18 -4.62 -10.83 -1.40
N ALA A 19 -5.71 -10.22 -1.88
CA ALA A 19 -6.49 -9.27 -1.12
C ALA A 19 -7.23 -9.94 0.05
N THR A 20 -7.06 -9.39 1.23
CA THR A 20 -7.90 -9.61 2.41
C THR A 20 -8.94 -8.48 2.51
N LEU A 21 -9.97 -8.59 3.35
CA LEU A 21 -11.01 -7.55 3.42
C LEU A 21 -10.47 -6.16 3.79
N ASP A 22 -9.47 -6.10 4.66
CA ASP A 22 -8.79 -4.87 5.05
C ASP A 22 -7.91 -4.25 3.92
N PHE A 23 -7.70 -4.98 2.83
CA PHE A 23 -7.10 -4.42 1.62
C PHE A 23 -7.97 -3.34 0.99
N PHE A 24 -9.28 -3.51 1.03
CA PHE A 24 -10.20 -2.66 0.28
C PHE A 24 -10.39 -1.30 0.93
N CYS A 25 -10.28 -1.20 2.25
CA CYS A 25 -10.42 0.05 2.98
C CYS A 25 -9.73 -0.02 4.36
N ASP A 26 -9.05 1.07 4.72
CA ASP A 26 -8.41 1.27 6.03
C ASP A 26 -9.20 2.32 6.81
N PHE A 27 -10.29 1.89 7.43
CA PHE A 27 -11.18 2.79 8.18
C PHE A 27 -10.51 3.42 9.41
N ASP A 28 -9.53 2.76 10.04
CA ASP A 28 -8.81 3.33 11.18
C ASP A 28 -8.00 4.55 10.73
N LYS A 29 -7.31 4.43 9.60
CA LYS A 29 -6.57 5.54 8.99
C LYS A 29 -7.49 6.66 8.52
N ILE A 30 -8.62 6.31 7.88
CA ILE A 30 -9.61 7.29 7.41
C ILE A 30 -10.16 8.06 8.61
N SER A 31 -10.57 7.37 9.66
CA SER A 31 -11.09 7.98 10.89
C SER A 31 -10.07 8.94 11.53
N THR A 32 -8.80 8.53 11.59
CA THR A 32 -7.72 9.39 12.09
C THR A 32 -7.56 10.66 11.25
N ASN A 33 -7.48 10.53 9.91
CA ASN A 33 -7.36 11.68 9.01
C ASN A 33 -8.52 12.66 9.14
N VAL A 34 -9.74 12.15 9.30
CA VAL A 34 -10.94 12.99 9.46
C VAL A 34 -10.96 13.66 10.83
N ALA A 35 -10.60 12.92 11.90
CA ALA A 35 -10.57 13.46 13.27
C ALA A 35 -9.61 14.65 13.39
N ASP A 36 -8.45 14.60 12.73
CA ASP A 36 -7.45 15.67 12.75
C ASP A 36 -7.99 17.02 12.25
N ILE A 37 -8.98 17.01 11.36
CA ILE A 37 -9.56 18.23 10.76
C ILE A 37 -11.03 18.44 11.10
N ALA A 38 -11.62 17.57 11.92
CA ALA A 38 -13.05 17.59 12.24
C ALA A 38 -13.53 18.94 12.83
N ILE A 39 -12.73 19.60 13.66
CA ILE A 39 -13.07 20.90 14.25
C ILE A 39 -13.24 21.96 13.14
N SER A 40 -12.30 21.99 12.18
CA SER A 40 -12.38 22.92 11.05
C SER A 40 -13.58 22.61 10.15
N LEU A 41 -13.84 21.34 9.85
CA LEU A 41 -15.00 20.92 9.05
C LEU A 41 -16.33 21.26 9.75
N ASN A 42 -16.42 21.04 11.06
CA ASN A 42 -17.62 21.43 11.84
C ASN A 42 -17.84 22.94 11.82
N THR A 43 -16.78 23.75 11.89
CA THR A 43 -16.89 25.21 11.76
C THR A 43 -17.35 25.59 10.34
N LEU A 44 -16.83 24.94 9.31
CA LEU A 44 -17.20 25.16 7.91
C LEU A 44 -18.63 24.69 7.59
N ASN A 45 -19.23 23.81 8.39
CA ASN A 45 -20.66 23.45 8.27
C ASN A 45 -21.57 24.69 8.37
N TYR A 46 -21.11 25.79 9.01
CA TYR A 46 -21.83 27.06 9.03
C TYR A 46 -22.12 27.61 7.63
N LEU A 47 -21.32 27.24 6.60
CA LEU A 47 -21.51 27.69 5.22
C LEU A 47 -22.69 26.99 4.53
N LEU A 48 -23.10 25.82 5.02
CA LEU A 48 -24.15 25.01 4.39
C LEU A 48 -25.53 25.71 4.49
N GLY A 49 -26.24 25.79 3.36
CA GLY A 49 -27.55 26.43 3.26
C GLY A 49 -27.52 27.95 3.30
N LYS A 50 -26.34 28.61 3.33
CA LYS A 50 -26.26 30.08 3.38
C LYS A 50 -26.42 30.67 1.98
N ARG A 51 -27.52 31.42 1.74
CA ARG A 51 -27.75 32.13 0.48
C ARG A 51 -26.69 33.21 0.21
N ASN A 52 -26.28 33.96 1.25
CA ASN A 52 -25.14 34.89 1.14
C ASN A 52 -23.87 34.22 1.65
N LEU A 53 -23.27 33.37 0.77
CA LEU A 53 -22.11 32.59 1.09
C LEU A 53 -20.88 33.45 1.44
N ARG A 54 -20.69 34.59 0.71
CA ARG A 54 -19.59 35.53 0.98
C ARG A 54 -19.66 36.08 2.41
N LYS A 55 -20.84 36.51 2.84
CA LYS A 55 -21.03 37.00 4.19
C LYS A 55 -20.71 35.93 5.25
N ALA A 56 -21.15 34.70 4.99
CA ALA A 56 -20.84 33.58 5.89
C ALA A 56 -19.33 33.25 5.95
N VAL A 57 -18.61 33.32 4.82
CA VAL A 57 -17.15 33.20 4.77
C VAL A 57 -16.47 34.31 5.57
N GLU A 58 -16.91 35.58 5.41
CA GLU A 58 -16.38 36.71 6.17
C GLU A 58 -16.60 36.55 7.68
N ASP A 59 -17.76 36.03 8.10
CA ASP A 59 -18.08 35.80 9.51
C ASP A 59 -17.17 34.75 10.15
N ILE A 60 -16.87 33.65 9.43
CA ILE A 60 -15.89 32.66 9.88
C ILE A 60 -14.49 33.27 9.86
N TRP A 61 -14.11 33.97 8.78
CA TRP A 61 -12.79 34.56 8.60
C TRP A 61 -12.36 35.46 9.77
N LYS A 62 -13.30 36.25 10.28
CA LYS A 62 -13.09 37.15 11.43
C LYS A 62 -12.83 36.39 12.73
N ARG A 63 -13.37 35.18 12.86
CA ARG A 63 -13.25 34.35 14.07
C ARG A 63 -12.01 33.46 14.02
N ASP A 64 -11.89 32.69 12.97
CA ASP A 64 -10.74 31.79 12.75
C ASP A 64 -10.54 31.52 11.25
N LYS A 65 -9.61 32.24 10.64
CA LYS A 65 -9.26 32.06 9.24
C LYS A 65 -8.56 30.73 8.94
N LYS A 66 -7.98 30.05 9.95
CA LYS A 66 -7.22 28.81 9.75
C LYS A 66 -8.11 27.64 9.34
N VAL A 67 -9.40 27.69 9.66
CA VAL A 67 -10.35 26.63 9.28
C VAL A 67 -10.48 26.45 7.77
N PHE A 68 -10.14 27.48 6.98
CA PHE A 68 -10.17 27.39 5.52
C PHE A 68 -8.99 26.60 4.94
N GLU A 69 -7.94 26.33 5.72
CA GLU A 69 -6.78 25.57 5.26
C GLU A 69 -7.11 24.10 4.88
N VAL A 70 -8.26 23.60 5.27
CA VAL A 70 -8.72 22.22 4.97
C VAL A 70 -9.69 22.15 3.79
N LEU A 71 -10.00 23.27 3.12
CA LEU A 71 -10.98 23.28 2.02
C LEU A 71 -10.58 22.40 0.83
N ASP A 72 -9.30 22.25 0.57
CA ASP A 72 -8.80 21.46 -0.55
C ASP A 72 -9.20 19.97 -0.47
N ILE A 73 -9.44 19.44 0.75
CA ILE A 73 -9.91 18.06 0.90
C ILE A 73 -11.30 17.84 0.28
N LEU A 74 -12.14 18.87 0.24
CA LEU A 74 -13.48 18.78 -0.34
C LEU A 74 -13.47 18.45 -1.84
N ILE A 75 -12.36 18.67 -2.51
CA ILE A 75 -12.13 18.28 -3.91
C ILE A 75 -11.07 17.17 -4.02
N ALA A 76 -10.92 16.35 -2.99
CA ALA A 76 -10.00 15.23 -2.93
C ALA A 76 -8.51 15.60 -3.18
N THR A 77 -8.08 16.81 -2.78
CA THR A 77 -6.69 17.26 -2.83
C THR A 77 -6.19 17.63 -1.43
N ARG A 78 -4.87 17.75 -1.28
CA ARG A 78 -4.24 18.13 -0.02
C ARG A 78 -3.10 19.10 -0.25
N LYS A 79 -2.81 19.96 0.72
CA LYS A 79 -1.69 20.90 0.73
C LYS A 79 -0.37 20.27 0.29
N LYS A 80 -0.08 19.04 0.79
CA LYS A 80 1.12 18.29 0.43
C LYS A 80 1.22 17.91 -1.05
N ASP A 81 0.08 17.83 -1.76
CA ASP A 81 0.03 17.47 -3.18
C ASP A 81 0.48 18.62 -4.08
N LYS A 82 0.60 19.84 -3.53
CA LYS A 82 1.05 21.08 -4.21
C LYS A 82 0.33 21.27 -5.54
N LYS A 83 -0.98 21.00 -5.59
CA LYS A 83 -1.80 21.14 -6.80
C LYS A 83 -1.80 22.58 -7.28
N LYS A 84 -1.69 22.75 -8.60
CA LYS A 84 -1.67 24.05 -9.27
C LYS A 84 -2.87 24.15 -10.19
N PHE A 85 -3.35 25.38 -10.42
CA PHE A 85 -4.41 25.71 -11.36
C PHE A 85 -4.07 26.99 -12.10
N TYR A 86 -4.80 27.30 -13.16
CA TYR A 86 -4.72 28.56 -13.86
C TYR A 86 -5.94 29.39 -13.49
N ASN A 87 -5.72 30.63 -12.99
CA ASN A 87 -6.78 31.58 -12.71
C ASN A 87 -7.33 32.19 -14.02
N LYS A 88 -8.38 33.02 -13.91
CA LYS A 88 -9.02 33.69 -15.05
C LYS A 88 -8.07 34.59 -15.84
N LYS A 89 -6.92 34.98 -15.28
CA LYS A 89 -5.90 35.80 -15.93
C LYS A 89 -4.81 34.96 -16.63
N GLY A 90 -4.91 33.62 -16.54
CA GLY A 90 -3.90 32.69 -17.07
C GLY A 90 -2.64 32.56 -16.21
N GLU A 91 -2.68 33.02 -14.95
CA GLU A 91 -1.58 32.89 -14.00
C GLU A 91 -1.64 31.52 -13.32
N LYS A 92 -0.49 30.87 -13.19
CA LYS A 92 -0.38 29.56 -12.55
C LYS A 92 -0.15 29.71 -11.05
N LEU A 93 -1.13 29.33 -10.25
CA LEU A 93 -1.13 29.46 -8.79
C LEU A 93 -1.26 28.10 -8.11
N LEU A 94 -0.89 28.04 -6.82
CA LEU A 94 -1.18 26.89 -5.96
C LEU A 94 -2.61 26.98 -5.45
N VAL A 95 -3.37 25.88 -5.47
CA VAL A 95 -4.73 25.83 -4.91
C VAL A 95 -4.74 26.35 -3.47
N HIS A 96 -3.80 25.88 -2.65
CA HIS A 96 -3.74 26.26 -1.23
C HIS A 96 -3.47 27.76 -1.00
N SER A 97 -2.89 28.50 -1.97
CA SER A 97 -2.67 29.93 -1.84
C SER A 97 -3.97 30.74 -1.81
N LEU A 98 -5.06 30.21 -2.35
CA LEU A 98 -6.39 30.83 -2.31
C LEU A 98 -6.93 31.00 -0.90
N PHE A 99 -6.52 30.14 0.04
CA PHE A 99 -7.02 30.14 1.42
C PHE A 99 -6.36 31.21 2.32
N SER A 100 -5.64 32.16 1.72
CA SER A 100 -5.02 33.29 2.42
C SER A 100 -5.86 34.55 2.45
N SER A 101 -7.01 34.56 1.78
CA SER A 101 -7.94 35.71 1.72
C SER A 101 -9.40 35.27 1.52
N VAL A 102 -10.35 36.12 1.90
CA VAL A 102 -11.79 35.88 1.66
C VAL A 102 -12.07 35.76 0.16
N ASP A 103 -11.47 36.62 -0.66
CA ASP A 103 -11.67 36.58 -2.12
C ASP A 103 -11.12 35.28 -2.72
N GLY A 104 -9.97 34.80 -2.25
CA GLY A 104 -9.41 33.52 -2.67
C GLY A 104 -10.29 32.32 -2.27
N VAL A 105 -10.82 32.33 -1.05
CA VAL A 105 -11.80 31.32 -0.62
C VAL A 105 -13.03 31.32 -1.52
N MET A 106 -13.58 32.51 -1.83
CA MET A 106 -14.72 32.63 -2.75
C MET A 106 -14.38 32.15 -4.16
N GLU A 107 -13.20 32.53 -4.70
CA GLU A 107 -12.72 32.05 -5.99
C GLU A 107 -12.63 30.52 -6.03
N PHE A 108 -12.15 29.89 -4.93
CA PHE A 108 -12.09 28.44 -4.82
C PHE A 108 -13.49 27.80 -4.82
N LEU A 109 -14.41 28.30 -4.01
CA LEU A 109 -15.77 27.76 -3.89
C LEU A 109 -16.54 27.89 -5.23
N GLU A 110 -16.49 29.05 -5.85
CA GLU A 110 -17.13 29.30 -7.16
C GLU A 110 -16.45 28.52 -8.29
N GLY A 111 -15.12 28.53 -8.33
CA GLY A 111 -14.34 27.87 -9.36
C GLY A 111 -14.46 26.35 -9.37
N THR A 112 -14.69 25.75 -8.18
CA THR A 112 -14.93 24.31 -8.04
C THR A 112 -16.41 23.93 -8.12
N GLY A 113 -17.34 24.89 -8.00
CA GLY A 113 -18.78 24.66 -7.93
C GLY A 113 -19.27 24.25 -6.54
N LEU A 114 -18.42 24.25 -5.52
CA LEU A 114 -18.80 23.97 -4.13
C LEU A 114 -19.80 25.01 -3.58
N ASP A 115 -19.78 26.25 -4.10
CA ASP A 115 -20.76 27.28 -3.78
C ASP A 115 -22.19 26.77 -3.99
N ARG A 116 -22.48 26.15 -5.13
CA ARG A 116 -23.79 25.57 -5.45
C ARG A 116 -24.14 24.39 -4.56
N VAL A 117 -23.17 23.49 -4.33
CA VAL A 117 -23.33 22.34 -3.43
C VAL A 117 -23.72 22.80 -2.02
N PHE A 118 -23.09 23.86 -1.52
CA PHE A 118 -23.37 24.41 -0.19
C PHE A 118 -24.72 25.13 -0.13
N ILE A 119 -25.03 25.99 -1.11
CA ILE A 119 -26.28 26.74 -1.16
C ILE A 119 -27.48 25.80 -1.27
N ASN A 120 -27.38 24.78 -2.11
CA ASN A 120 -28.46 23.81 -2.37
C ASN A 120 -28.58 22.73 -1.30
N THR A 121 -27.69 22.72 -0.30
CA THR A 121 -27.64 21.70 0.77
C THR A 121 -27.57 20.27 0.24
N GLU A 122 -26.84 20.06 -0.86
CA GLU A 122 -26.56 18.73 -1.40
C GLU A 122 -25.67 17.91 -0.44
N VAL A 123 -24.95 18.62 0.45
CA VAL A 123 -24.18 18.07 1.56
C VAL A 123 -24.70 18.71 2.85
N ASN A 124 -24.99 17.89 3.85
CA ASN A 124 -25.52 18.35 5.14
C ASN A 124 -24.48 18.34 6.27
N ASN A 125 -23.37 17.63 6.09
CA ASN A 125 -22.28 17.53 7.06
C ASN A 125 -20.95 17.34 6.31
N LEU A 126 -20.02 18.26 6.49
CA LEU A 126 -18.70 18.19 5.84
C LEU A 126 -17.81 17.12 6.46
N VAL A 127 -18.01 16.72 7.71
CA VAL A 127 -17.25 15.61 8.32
C VAL A 127 -17.61 14.30 7.62
N ASP A 128 -18.90 14.02 7.44
CA ASP A 128 -19.37 12.81 6.77
C ASP A 128 -19.00 12.82 5.28
N TYR A 129 -19.09 13.99 4.63
CA TYR A 129 -18.66 14.17 3.25
C TYR A 129 -17.17 13.84 3.09
N VAL A 130 -16.32 14.39 3.96
CA VAL A 130 -14.87 14.16 3.92
C VAL A 130 -14.52 12.71 4.26
N PHE A 131 -15.28 12.06 5.13
CA PHE A 131 -15.12 10.63 5.38
C PHE A 131 -15.31 9.81 4.09
N GLY A 132 -16.32 10.14 3.28
CA GLY A 132 -16.53 9.56 1.96
C GLY A 132 -15.40 9.87 0.97
N VAL A 133 -14.91 11.12 0.95
CA VAL A 133 -13.78 11.54 0.12
C VAL A 133 -12.50 10.78 0.50
N GLU A 134 -12.19 10.65 1.80
CA GLU A 134 -11.04 9.90 2.29
C GLU A 134 -11.14 8.42 1.92
N THR A 135 -12.33 7.83 1.98
CA THR A 135 -12.59 6.45 1.53
C THR A 135 -12.26 6.30 0.04
N GLY A 136 -12.67 7.27 -0.79
CA GLY A 136 -12.34 7.29 -2.22
C GLY A 136 -10.85 7.45 -2.49
N LEU A 137 -10.16 8.31 -1.73
CA LEU A 137 -8.70 8.50 -1.83
C LEU A 137 -7.93 7.26 -1.37
N ASP A 138 -8.43 6.54 -0.37
CA ASP A 138 -7.81 5.33 0.13
C ASP A 138 -7.82 4.20 -0.91
N THR A 139 -8.81 4.15 -1.80
CA THR A 139 -8.83 3.21 -2.94
C THR A 139 -7.61 3.35 -3.83
N ASN A 140 -7.11 4.56 -4.06
CA ASN A 140 -5.90 4.79 -4.84
C ASN A 140 -4.62 4.32 -4.13
N ALA A 141 -4.64 4.22 -2.81
CA ALA A 141 -3.53 3.70 -2.00
C ALA A 141 -3.36 2.17 -2.08
N ARG A 142 -4.37 1.44 -2.58
CA ARG A 142 -4.35 -0.04 -2.70
C ARG A 142 -3.18 -0.56 -3.50
N LYS A 143 -2.78 0.12 -4.58
CA LYS A 143 -1.65 -0.29 -5.43
C LYS A 143 -0.34 -0.44 -4.64
N ASN A 144 -0.17 0.36 -3.58
CA ASN A 144 1.04 0.36 -2.75
C ASN A 144 0.96 -0.64 -1.58
N ARG A 145 -0.21 -1.27 -1.34
CA ARG A 145 -0.41 -2.22 -0.24
C ARG A 145 -0.11 -3.66 -0.62
N SER A 146 -0.10 -4.00 -1.91
CA SER A 146 -0.03 -5.39 -2.41
C SER A 146 1.12 -6.20 -1.80
N GLY A 147 2.35 -5.66 -1.72
CA GLY A 147 3.49 -6.36 -1.11
C GLY A 147 3.28 -6.61 0.38
N LYS A 148 2.92 -5.57 1.14
CA LYS A 148 2.68 -5.69 2.61
C LYS A 148 1.52 -6.62 2.95
N ILE A 149 0.54 -6.74 2.07
CA ILE A 149 -0.61 -7.63 2.27
C ILE A 149 -0.20 -9.08 2.14
N THR A 150 0.65 -9.42 1.17
CA THR A 150 1.14 -10.80 1.05
C THR A 150 1.94 -11.19 2.28
N GLU A 151 2.83 -10.31 2.77
CA GLU A 151 3.53 -10.55 4.02
C GLU A 151 2.56 -10.72 5.21
N LYS A 152 1.51 -9.87 5.30
CA LYS A 152 0.49 -10.00 6.36
C LYS A 152 -0.27 -11.31 6.23
N LEU A 153 -0.66 -11.71 5.02
CA LEU A 153 -1.36 -12.97 4.77
C LEU A 153 -0.49 -14.17 5.17
N VAL A 154 0.79 -14.18 4.76
CA VAL A 154 1.73 -15.23 5.14
C VAL A 154 1.96 -15.25 6.66
N ALA A 155 2.06 -14.08 7.30
CA ALA A 155 2.14 -13.98 8.76
C ALA A 155 0.92 -14.60 9.44
N ASN A 156 -0.29 -14.26 9.01
CA ASN A 156 -1.53 -14.82 9.55
C ASN A 156 -1.58 -16.36 9.38
N ILE A 157 -1.07 -16.86 8.24
CA ILE A 157 -0.97 -18.30 8.03
C ILE A 157 0.01 -18.91 9.05
N PHE A 158 1.21 -18.34 9.24
CA PHE A 158 2.16 -18.83 10.25
C PHE A 158 1.59 -18.78 11.66
N ASP A 159 0.90 -17.69 12.03
CA ASP A 159 0.25 -17.53 13.32
C ASP A 159 -0.84 -18.59 13.55
N SER A 160 -1.65 -18.90 12.53
CA SER A 160 -2.70 -19.94 12.62
C SER A 160 -2.14 -21.35 12.84
N TYR A 161 -0.88 -21.57 12.51
CA TYR A 161 -0.15 -22.82 12.77
C TYR A 161 0.81 -22.75 13.95
N GLU A 162 0.75 -21.66 14.75
CA GLU A 162 1.60 -21.41 15.93
C GLU A 162 3.10 -21.44 15.63
N ILE A 163 3.48 -21.03 14.40
CA ILE A 163 4.87 -20.96 13.98
C ILE A 163 5.48 -19.64 14.45
N LYS A 164 6.54 -19.73 15.25
CA LYS A 164 7.31 -18.55 15.67
C LYS A 164 8.23 -18.09 14.54
N TYR A 165 8.18 -16.80 14.23
CA TYR A 165 9.01 -16.18 13.20
C TYR A 165 9.47 -14.78 13.62
N LYS A 166 10.52 -14.27 12.94
CA LYS A 166 10.96 -12.87 13.01
C LYS A 166 10.68 -12.21 11.66
N LYS A 167 10.34 -10.93 11.64
CA LYS A 167 10.08 -10.16 10.40
C LYS A 167 11.26 -9.25 10.08
N GLN A 168 11.50 -9.01 8.78
CA GLN A 168 12.41 -7.99 8.27
C GLN A 168 13.82 -8.12 8.88
N VAL A 169 14.41 -9.31 8.78
CA VAL A 169 15.70 -9.62 9.39
C VAL A 169 16.83 -9.46 8.37
N SER A 170 17.81 -8.63 8.70
CA SER A 170 18.99 -8.42 7.84
C SER A 170 19.88 -9.67 7.76
N SER A 171 20.41 -9.96 6.57
CA SER A 171 21.44 -10.98 6.36
C SER A 171 22.69 -10.76 7.23
N ALA A 172 22.97 -9.52 7.62
CA ALA A 172 24.08 -9.16 8.52
C ALA A 172 23.93 -9.77 9.92
N THR A 173 22.72 -10.16 10.33
CA THR A 173 22.47 -10.88 11.58
C THR A 173 23.11 -12.28 11.59
N PHE A 174 23.38 -12.84 10.42
CA PHE A 174 23.91 -14.19 10.23
C PHE A 174 25.29 -14.12 9.56
N PRO A 175 26.40 -14.14 10.31
CA PRO A 175 27.75 -13.95 9.74
C PRO A 175 28.07 -14.89 8.57
N MET A 176 27.67 -16.17 8.67
CA MET A 176 27.90 -17.15 7.60
C MET A 176 27.13 -16.80 6.31
N ILE A 177 25.90 -16.30 6.43
CA ILE A 177 25.08 -15.86 5.30
C ILE A 177 25.64 -14.56 4.72
N SER A 178 26.01 -13.61 5.57
CA SER A 178 26.65 -12.37 5.14
C SER A 178 27.92 -12.63 4.32
N ASN A 179 28.72 -13.60 4.72
CA ASN A 179 29.95 -13.99 4.00
C ASN A 179 29.67 -14.54 2.60
N VAL A 180 28.69 -15.45 2.45
CA VAL A 180 28.39 -16.06 1.15
C VAL A 180 27.62 -15.13 0.20
N LEU A 181 26.88 -14.15 0.74
CA LEU A 181 26.22 -13.11 -0.04
C LEU A 181 27.16 -11.96 -0.41
N GLY A 182 28.28 -11.79 0.31
CA GLY A 182 29.27 -10.77 0.02
C GLY A 182 28.73 -9.36 0.25
N VAL A 183 28.87 -8.49 -0.78
CA VAL A 183 28.41 -7.10 -0.72
C VAL A 183 26.87 -6.96 -0.81
N ASP A 184 26.17 -7.99 -1.23
CA ASP A 184 24.73 -8.00 -1.42
C ASP A 184 24.01 -8.17 -0.09
N LYS A 185 23.83 -7.05 0.64
CA LYS A 185 23.02 -7.05 1.86
C LYS A 185 21.55 -7.31 1.51
N LYS A 186 20.95 -8.29 2.19
CA LYS A 186 19.57 -8.68 2.01
C LYS A 186 18.80 -8.52 3.33
N VAL A 187 17.53 -8.12 3.25
CA VAL A 187 16.59 -8.17 4.37
C VAL A 187 15.53 -9.20 4.01
N PHE A 188 15.45 -10.26 4.78
CA PHE A 188 14.47 -11.33 4.58
C PHE A 188 13.13 -10.95 5.20
N ASP A 189 12.04 -11.19 4.48
CA ASP A 189 10.69 -10.86 4.96
C ASP A 189 10.36 -11.62 6.23
N PHE A 190 10.74 -12.91 6.30
CA PHE A 190 10.59 -13.74 7.50
C PHE A 190 11.83 -14.60 7.74
N VAL A 191 12.08 -14.87 9.01
CA VAL A 191 13.05 -15.87 9.47
C VAL A 191 12.37 -16.81 10.46
N ILE A 192 12.48 -18.11 10.22
CA ILE A 192 12.00 -19.16 11.13
C ILE A 192 13.22 -19.99 11.56
N GLU A 193 13.42 -20.04 12.88
CA GLU A 193 14.46 -20.87 13.50
C GLU A 193 13.79 -22.11 14.10
N LYS A 194 14.07 -23.30 13.57
CA LYS A 194 13.47 -24.53 14.06
C LYS A 194 14.42 -25.71 14.00
N LYS A 195 14.55 -26.39 15.13
CA LYS A 195 15.57 -27.44 15.29
C LYS A 195 16.96 -26.87 14.97
N ASN A 196 17.65 -27.44 14.01
CA ASN A 196 19.00 -27.05 13.61
C ASN A 196 19.01 -26.27 12.26
N ILE A 197 17.85 -25.79 11.80
CA ILE A 197 17.71 -25.10 10.50
C ILE A 197 17.11 -23.73 10.70
N THR A 198 17.73 -22.74 10.08
CA THR A 198 17.24 -21.38 9.95
C THR A 198 16.70 -21.19 8.52
N TYR A 199 15.41 -20.97 8.41
CA TYR A 199 14.73 -20.72 7.14
C TYR A 199 14.69 -19.21 6.88
N LEU A 200 15.29 -18.78 5.76
CA LEU A 200 15.33 -17.40 5.30
C LEU A 200 14.32 -17.26 4.17
N ILE A 201 13.25 -16.50 4.42
CA ILE A 201 12.02 -16.52 3.61
C ILE A 201 11.81 -15.17 2.94
N GLU A 202 11.56 -15.21 1.64
CA GLU A 202 11.12 -14.07 0.81
C GLU A 202 9.72 -14.31 0.30
N VAL A 203 8.92 -13.24 0.27
CA VAL A 203 7.51 -13.30 -0.10
C VAL A 203 7.20 -12.26 -1.17
N ASN A 204 6.59 -12.67 -2.27
CA ASN A 204 6.20 -11.77 -3.34
C ASN A 204 4.83 -12.15 -3.92
N PHE A 205 4.09 -11.13 -4.36
CA PHE A 205 2.86 -11.31 -5.13
C PHE A 205 2.87 -10.36 -6.33
N TYR A 206 2.57 -10.90 -7.50
CA TYR A 206 2.52 -10.11 -8.72
C TYR A 206 1.16 -10.28 -9.41
N SER A 207 0.29 -9.28 -9.25
CA SER A 207 -1.02 -9.24 -9.93
C SER A 207 -0.91 -8.91 -11.43
N GLY A 208 0.20 -8.30 -11.86
CA GLY A 208 0.44 -7.93 -13.26
C GLY A 208 1.88 -8.13 -13.67
N GLY A 209 2.13 -8.13 -14.99
CA GLY A 209 3.46 -8.28 -15.58
C GLY A 209 4.35 -7.05 -15.38
N GLY A 210 5.66 -7.20 -15.68
CA GLY A 210 6.66 -6.14 -15.63
C GLY A 210 8.09 -6.67 -15.49
N SER A 211 9.09 -5.81 -15.66
CA SER A 211 10.53 -6.18 -15.59
C SER A 211 10.94 -6.71 -14.21
N LYS A 212 10.28 -6.21 -13.16
CA LYS A 212 10.57 -6.61 -11.77
C LYS A 212 10.45 -8.11 -11.51
N LEU A 213 9.52 -8.82 -12.21
CA LEU A 213 9.38 -10.27 -12.08
C LEU A 213 10.66 -10.99 -12.52
N ASN A 214 11.19 -10.61 -13.67
CA ASN A 214 12.42 -11.19 -14.22
C ASN A 214 13.62 -10.91 -13.30
N GLU A 215 13.72 -9.69 -12.78
CA GLU A 215 14.78 -9.28 -11.84
C GLU A 215 14.71 -10.09 -10.55
N THR A 216 13.52 -10.27 -9.99
CA THR A 216 13.31 -11.04 -8.76
C THR A 216 13.66 -12.51 -8.97
N ALA A 217 13.14 -13.14 -10.03
CA ALA A 217 13.45 -14.53 -10.34
C ALA A 217 14.96 -14.75 -10.50
N ARG A 218 15.64 -13.89 -11.24
CA ARG A 218 17.10 -13.95 -11.43
C ARG A 218 17.84 -13.77 -10.10
N SER A 219 17.51 -12.74 -9.33
CA SER A 219 18.15 -12.48 -8.03
C SER A 219 18.03 -13.68 -7.10
N TYR A 220 16.86 -14.32 -7.03
CA TYR A 220 16.67 -15.47 -6.13
C TYR A 220 17.32 -16.75 -6.66
N THR A 221 17.41 -16.92 -7.98
CA THR A 221 18.20 -18.01 -8.59
C THR A 221 19.68 -17.92 -8.21
N ASP A 222 20.21 -16.68 -8.09
CA ASP A 222 21.61 -16.45 -7.75
C ASP A 222 21.88 -16.62 -6.24
N ILE A 223 20.98 -16.18 -5.36
CA ILE A 223 21.21 -16.21 -3.90
C ILE A 223 20.82 -17.53 -3.23
N ALA A 224 19.80 -18.23 -3.72
CA ALA A 224 19.31 -19.45 -3.08
C ALA A 224 20.38 -20.55 -2.99
N PRO A 225 21.15 -20.87 -4.04
CA PRO A 225 22.24 -21.85 -3.95
C PRO A 225 23.32 -21.43 -2.93
N LYS A 226 23.66 -20.14 -2.86
CA LYS A 226 24.65 -19.61 -1.90
C LYS A 226 24.19 -19.84 -0.46
N ILE A 227 22.93 -19.50 -0.16
CA ILE A 227 22.35 -19.70 1.18
C ILE A 227 22.27 -21.18 1.52
N ASN A 228 21.77 -22.00 0.58
CA ASN A 228 21.58 -23.44 0.78
C ASN A 228 22.90 -24.23 0.87
N SER A 229 24.02 -23.66 0.45
CA SER A 229 25.34 -24.24 0.64
C SER A 229 25.86 -24.12 2.08
N VAL A 230 25.25 -23.24 2.87
CA VAL A 230 25.63 -23.05 4.29
C VAL A 230 24.85 -24.03 5.15
N ASN A 231 25.57 -24.90 5.86
CA ASN A 231 24.93 -25.87 6.75
C ASN A 231 24.06 -25.17 7.80
N GLY A 232 22.86 -25.68 8.01
CA GLY A 232 21.89 -25.12 8.96
C GLY A 232 21.05 -23.96 8.40
N TYR A 233 21.18 -23.60 7.14
CA TYR A 233 20.37 -22.55 6.50
C TYR A 233 19.61 -23.07 5.28
N ARG A 234 18.41 -22.54 5.06
CA ARG A 234 17.58 -22.80 3.87
C ARG A 234 16.90 -21.55 3.38
N PHE A 235 16.98 -21.30 2.09
CA PHE A 235 16.23 -20.25 1.41
C PHE A 235 14.86 -20.78 0.99
N ILE A 236 13.81 -20.05 1.35
CA ILE A 236 12.41 -20.33 0.99
C ILE A 236 11.87 -19.17 0.19
N TRP A 237 11.28 -19.47 -0.93
CA TRP A 237 10.60 -18.48 -1.75
C TRP A 237 9.11 -18.76 -1.81
N ILE A 238 8.30 -17.83 -1.25
CA ILE A 238 6.84 -17.85 -1.35
C ILE A 238 6.46 -16.80 -2.39
N THR A 239 5.97 -17.24 -3.55
CA THR A 239 5.60 -16.33 -4.64
C THR A 239 4.31 -16.76 -5.28
N ASP A 240 3.46 -15.78 -5.61
CA ASP A 240 2.16 -16.03 -6.21
C ASP A 240 1.72 -14.87 -7.13
N GLY A 241 0.60 -15.00 -7.78
CA GLY A 241 -0.05 -14.02 -8.63
C GLY A 241 0.06 -14.29 -10.12
N GLU A 242 -1.03 -14.03 -10.85
CA GLU A 242 -1.13 -14.27 -12.30
C GLU A 242 -0.16 -13.44 -13.15
N GLY A 243 0.44 -12.38 -12.57
CA GLY A 243 1.50 -11.63 -13.25
C GLY A 243 2.64 -12.51 -13.74
N TRP A 244 2.91 -13.66 -13.09
CA TRP A 244 3.92 -14.64 -13.52
C TRP A 244 3.63 -15.30 -14.88
N LEU A 245 2.38 -15.25 -15.37
CA LEU A 245 2.05 -15.73 -16.72
C LEU A 245 2.86 -14.98 -17.79
N SER A 246 3.15 -13.69 -17.57
CA SER A 246 3.96 -12.87 -18.46
C SER A 246 5.46 -13.12 -18.39
N ALA A 247 5.95 -13.76 -17.32
CA ALA A 247 7.36 -14.06 -17.06
C ALA A 247 7.60 -15.55 -16.82
N LYS A 248 6.74 -16.40 -17.40
CA LYS A 248 6.70 -17.86 -17.17
C LYS A 248 8.06 -18.53 -17.32
N ASN A 249 8.82 -18.22 -18.38
CA ASN A 249 10.10 -18.86 -18.63
C ASN A 249 11.13 -18.56 -17.54
N LYS A 250 11.16 -17.31 -17.03
CA LYS A 250 12.08 -16.93 -15.94
C LYS A 250 11.68 -17.54 -14.61
N LEU A 251 10.39 -17.65 -14.37
CA LEU A 251 9.90 -18.37 -13.19
C LEU A 251 10.21 -19.86 -13.28
N GLU A 252 10.12 -20.50 -14.46
CA GLU A 252 10.47 -21.90 -14.66
C GLU A 252 11.94 -22.17 -14.35
N GLU A 253 12.85 -21.33 -14.88
CA GLU A 253 14.28 -21.40 -14.57
C GLU A 253 14.55 -21.35 -13.06
N ALA A 254 13.94 -20.37 -12.39
CA ALA A 254 14.07 -20.21 -10.94
C ALA A 254 13.43 -21.37 -10.16
N PHE A 255 12.25 -21.83 -10.56
CA PHE A 255 11.54 -22.94 -9.93
C PHE A 255 12.33 -24.25 -9.98
N MET A 256 13.04 -24.51 -11.07
CA MET A 256 13.88 -25.69 -11.22
C MET A 256 15.18 -25.59 -10.41
N THR A 257 15.69 -24.37 -10.22
CA THR A 257 16.97 -24.13 -9.51
C THR A 257 16.79 -24.03 -8.01
N ILE A 258 15.73 -23.38 -7.55
CA ILE A 258 15.45 -23.16 -6.12
C ILE A 258 14.66 -24.34 -5.57
N PRO A 259 15.18 -25.10 -4.59
CA PRO A 259 14.49 -26.27 -4.06
C PRO A 259 13.14 -25.98 -3.46
N ASP A 260 13.04 -24.88 -2.70
CA ASP A 260 11.89 -24.53 -1.86
C ASP A 260 11.18 -23.29 -2.41
N VAL A 261 10.30 -23.51 -3.41
CA VAL A 261 9.41 -22.49 -3.98
C VAL A 261 7.96 -22.91 -3.73
N TYR A 262 7.18 -22.01 -3.13
CA TYR A 262 5.79 -22.24 -2.78
C TYR A 262 4.91 -21.09 -3.27
N ASN A 263 3.64 -21.35 -3.53
CA ASN A 263 2.59 -20.35 -3.71
C ASN A 263 1.62 -20.40 -2.51
N LEU A 264 0.63 -19.53 -2.46
CA LEU A 264 -0.33 -19.47 -1.35
C LEU A 264 -1.14 -20.78 -1.21
N THR A 265 -1.35 -21.50 -2.31
CA THR A 265 -2.01 -22.83 -2.29
C THR A 265 -1.12 -23.91 -1.69
N THR A 266 0.20 -23.82 -1.90
CA THR A 266 1.15 -24.89 -1.52
C THR A 266 1.95 -24.58 -0.27
N ILE A 267 1.83 -23.39 0.33
CA ILE A 267 2.56 -22.99 1.54
C ILE A 267 2.42 -24.00 2.69
N ASN A 268 1.28 -24.67 2.77
CA ASN A 268 1.01 -25.70 3.77
C ASN A 268 1.99 -26.90 3.67
N LYS A 269 2.56 -27.19 2.49
CA LYS A 269 3.58 -28.22 2.34
C LYS A 269 4.86 -27.84 3.09
N PHE A 270 5.26 -26.55 2.98
CA PHE A 270 6.39 -26.03 3.75
C PHE A 270 6.11 -26.10 5.26
N ILE A 271 4.96 -25.61 5.68
CA ILE A 271 4.55 -25.60 7.10
C ILE A 271 4.60 -27.01 7.70
N ASN A 272 4.04 -28.00 6.99
CA ASN A 272 4.03 -29.39 7.45
C ASN A 272 5.44 -30.00 7.50
N SER A 273 6.37 -29.54 6.65
CA SER A 273 7.75 -30.04 6.65
C SER A 273 8.59 -29.54 7.85
N ILE A 274 8.16 -28.44 8.49
CA ILE A 274 8.88 -27.82 9.61
C ILE A 274 8.21 -28.04 10.98
N LYS A 275 7.02 -28.65 11.03
CA LYS A 275 6.39 -29.09 12.28
C LYS A 275 7.08 -30.32 12.84
#